data_27ef61205a334dfa07e1505223500a90
#
_entry.id   27ef61205a334dfa07e1505223500a90
#
_cell.length_a   1.000
_cell.length_b   1.000
_cell.length_c   1.000
_cell.angle_alpha   90.00
_cell.angle_beta   90.00
_cell.angle_gamma   90.00
#
_symmetry.space_group_name_H-M   'P 1'
#
loop_
_entity.id
_entity.type
_entity.pdbx_description
1 polymer ?
#
loop_
_entity_poly.entity_id
_entity_poly.type
_entity_poly.pdbx_seq_one_letter_code
_entity_poly.pdbx_strand_id
1 'polypeptide(L)'
;AVVATVTGTVTEVKDLGKEKVIKIMPELEDRAKGKKASEVEYLFNIKRVPFVKVGDKVNKGDIITDGSADIDEVFEYAGAEKAKNYVIGEIGKIYELQGETVARKHIEIIVKQMFSRRKVTNPGDTNLSEGTITDDLQLQEENDMAKTNGGASAKAEPVVMGITEVS
;
A
#
# COMPACT_ATOMS: atom_id res chain seq x y z
N ALA A 1 -9.68 -8.22 0.92
CA ALA A 1 -9.60 -8.22 -0.56
C ALA A 1 -8.25 -8.73 -1.03
N VAL A 2 -8.21 -9.26 -2.23
CA VAL A 2 -6.96 -9.63 -2.91
C VAL A 2 -6.41 -8.44 -3.67
N VAL A 3 -5.11 -8.19 -3.51
CA VAL A 3 -4.38 -7.13 -4.22
C VAL A 3 -3.45 -7.79 -5.25
N ALA A 4 -3.50 -7.34 -6.49
CA ALA A 4 -2.63 -7.86 -7.54
C ALA A 4 -1.16 -7.53 -7.27
N THR A 5 -0.31 -8.54 -7.28
CA THR A 5 1.14 -8.40 -7.03
C THR A 5 1.97 -8.22 -8.30
N VAL A 6 1.33 -8.37 -9.46
CA VAL A 6 1.95 -8.22 -10.78
C VAL A 6 1.00 -7.51 -11.73
N THR A 7 1.55 -6.84 -12.73
CA THR A 7 0.82 -6.33 -13.87
C THR A 7 0.72 -7.43 -14.93
N GLY A 8 -0.49 -7.70 -15.42
CA GLY A 8 -0.69 -8.76 -16.41
C GLY A 8 -2.13 -8.91 -16.85
N THR A 9 -2.42 -10.03 -17.47
CA THR A 9 -3.74 -10.38 -18.00
C THR A 9 -4.33 -11.54 -17.21
N VAL A 10 -5.59 -11.44 -16.84
CA VAL A 10 -6.33 -12.52 -16.17
C VAL A 10 -6.54 -13.67 -17.15
N THR A 11 -6.02 -14.84 -16.79
CA THR A 11 -6.09 -16.06 -17.63
C THR A 11 -7.15 -17.04 -17.14
N GLU A 12 -7.46 -17.03 -15.85
CA GLU A 12 -8.48 -17.91 -15.26
C GLU A 12 -9.14 -17.25 -14.04
N VAL A 13 -10.45 -17.43 -13.96
CA VAL A 13 -11.24 -17.13 -12.75
C VAL A 13 -12.15 -18.36 -12.53
N LYS A 14 -11.90 -19.12 -11.47
CA LYS A 14 -12.54 -20.41 -11.25
C LYS A 14 -12.98 -20.61 -9.82
N ASP A 15 -14.11 -21.29 -9.67
CA ASP A 15 -14.62 -21.79 -8.39
C ASP A 15 -14.14 -23.23 -8.20
N LEU A 16 -13.39 -23.46 -7.12
CA LEU A 16 -12.85 -24.78 -6.76
C LEU A 16 -13.70 -25.52 -5.73
N GLY A 17 -14.87 -25.00 -5.40
CA GLY A 17 -15.79 -25.60 -4.43
C GLY A 17 -15.56 -25.10 -2.99
N LYS A 18 -14.35 -25.08 -2.49
CA LYS A 18 -13.99 -24.57 -1.15
C LYS A 18 -13.38 -23.18 -1.20
N GLU A 19 -12.70 -22.88 -2.29
CA GLU A 19 -12.01 -21.62 -2.56
C GLU A 19 -12.26 -21.19 -4.01
N LYS A 20 -11.96 -19.93 -4.30
CA LYS A 20 -11.89 -19.42 -5.67
C LYS A 20 -10.46 -19.09 -6.02
N VAL A 21 -10.12 -19.14 -7.31
CA VAL A 21 -8.80 -18.79 -7.81
C VAL A 21 -8.90 -17.78 -8.94
N ILE A 22 -8.00 -16.81 -8.92
CA ILE A 22 -7.72 -15.91 -10.05
C ILE A 22 -6.29 -16.16 -10.46
N LYS A 23 -6.05 -16.42 -11.76
CA LYS A 23 -4.73 -16.56 -12.32
C LYS A 23 -4.43 -15.39 -13.24
N ILE A 24 -3.24 -14.81 -13.09
CA ILE A 24 -2.76 -13.69 -13.88
C ILE A 24 -1.44 -14.09 -14.56
N MET A 25 -1.37 -13.92 -15.87
CA MET A 25 -0.13 -14.03 -16.62
C MET A 25 0.61 -12.70 -16.56
N PRO A 26 1.79 -12.63 -15.87
CA PRO A 26 2.53 -11.40 -15.77
C PRO A 26 3.06 -10.91 -17.12
N GLU A 27 3.13 -9.59 -17.28
CA GLU A 27 3.85 -8.97 -18.40
C GLU A 27 5.37 -9.19 -18.27
N LEU A 28 6.10 -8.97 -19.36
CA LEU A 28 7.55 -9.22 -19.41
C LEU A 28 8.33 -8.51 -18.32
N GLU A 29 7.93 -7.30 -17.98
CA GLU A 29 8.58 -6.47 -16.96
C GLU A 29 8.44 -7.05 -15.54
N ASP A 30 7.34 -7.74 -15.26
CA ASP A 30 7.05 -8.37 -13.96
C ASP A 30 7.48 -9.84 -13.88
N ARG A 31 8.13 -10.36 -14.92
CA ARG A 31 8.69 -11.71 -14.92
C ARG A 31 10.06 -11.73 -14.28
N ALA A 32 10.30 -12.72 -13.42
CA ALA A 32 11.63 -12.93 -12.87
C ALA A 32 12.64 -13.22 -14.00
N LYS A 33 13.79 -12.55 -13.97
CA LYS A 33 14.85 -12.72 -14.98
C LYS A 33 15.25 -14.21 -15.09
N GLY A 34 15.19 -14.74 -16.30
CA GLY A 34 15.63 -16.13 -16.61
C GLY A 34 14.62 -17.23 -16.27
N LYS A 35 13.43 -16.91 -15.79
CA LYS A 35 12.35 -17.90 -15.58
C LYS A 35 11.35 -17.88 -16.72
N LYS A 36 10.83 -19.06 -17.08
CA LYS A 36 9.67 -19.17 -17.98
C LYS A 36 8.51 -18.39 -17.36
N ALA A 37 7.70 -17.75 -18.21
CA ALA A 37 6.48 -17.11 -17.77
C ALA A 37 5.58 -18.13 -17.07
N SER A 38 5.29 -17.89 -15.79
CA SER A 38 4.36 -18.68 -15.01
C SER A 38 3.23 -17.80 -14.51
N GLU A 39 2.02 -18.33 -14.56
CA GLU A 39 0.85 -17.67 -14.00
C GLU A 39 0.99 -17.47 -12.49
N VAL A 40 0.57 -16.32 -11.99
CA VAL A 40 0.46 -16.05 -10.56
C VAL A 40 -0.95 -16.42 -10.12
N GLU A 41 -1.06 -17.27 -9.12
CA GLU A 41 -2.33 -17.73 -8.57
C GLU A 41 -2.69 -16.95 -7.31
N TYR A 42 -3.96 -16.53 -7.23
CA TYR A 42 -4.52 -15.90 -6.04
C TYR A 42 -5.70 -16.74 -5.57
N LEU A 43 -5.52 -17.43 -4.45
CA LEU A 43 -6.57 -18.19 -3.78
C LEU A 43 -7.29 -17.30 -2.76
N PHE A 44 -8.60 -17.34 -2.74
CA PHE A 44 -9.40 -16.55 -1.82
C PHE A 44 -10.71 -17.26 -1.44
N ASN A 45 -11.34 -16.79 -0.37
CA ASN A 45 -12.54 -17.39 0.17
C ASN A 45 -13.67 -17.39 -0.87
N ILE A 46 -14.40 -18.50 -0.93
CA ILE A 46 -15.52 -18.69 -1.88
C ILE A 46 -16.63 -17.63 -1.74
N LYS A 47 -16.76 -17.01 -0.58
CA LYS A 47 -17.74 -15.94 -0.33
C LYS A 47 -17.35 -14.60 -0.95
N ARG A 48 -16.09 -14.45 -1.35
CA ARG A 48 -15.62 -13.23 -2.01
C ARG A 48 -16.02 -13.22 -3.47
N VAL A 49 -16.30 -12.02 -3.98
CA VAL A 49 -16.69 -11.80 -5.37
C VAL A 49 -15.50 -11.23 -6.15
N PRO A 50 -15.06 -11.89 -7.23
CA PRO A 50 -14.01 -11.33 -8.08
C PRO A 50 -14.54 -10.12 -8.85
N PHE A 51 -13.73 -9.07 -8.99
CA PHE A 51 -14.02 -7.89 -9.80
C PHE A 51 -13.53 -8.01 -11.23
N VAL A 52 -12.78 -9.05 -11.53
CA VAL A 52 -12.15 -9.27 -12.83
C VAL A 52 -12.67 -10.55 -13.47
N LYS A 53 -12.56 -10.62 -14.78
CA LYS A 53 -12.90 -11.78 -15.60
C LYS A 53 -11.75 -12.13 -16.54
N VAL A 54 -11.79 -13.32 -17.12
CA VAL A 54 -10.78 -13.77 -18.09
C VAL A 54 -10.63 -12.76 -19.22
N GLY A 55 -9.40 -12.39 -19.53
CA GLY A 55 -9.06 -11.39 -20.54
C GLY A 55 -8.87 -9.97 -20.03
N ASP A 56 -9.27 -9.68 -18.80
CA ASP A 56 -9.07 -8.35 -18.20
C ASP A 56 -7.58 -8.09 -17.93
N LYS A 57 -7.15 -6.87 -18.17
CA LYS A 57 -5.83 -6.40 -17.73
C LYS A 57 -5.92 -5.84 -16.33
N VAL A 58 -4.94 -6.21 -15.50
CA VAL A 58 -4.78 -5.69 -14.15
C VAL A 58 -3.39 -5.07 -14.00
N ASN A 59 -3.32 -4.03 -13.19
CA ASN A 59 -2.06 -3.41 -12.81
C ASN A 59 -1.65 -3.88 -11.42
N LYS A 60 -0.36 -3.96 -11.19
CA LYS A 60 0.20 -4.21 -9.87
C LYS A 60 -0.41 -3.24 -8.84
N GLY A 61 -0.96 -3.78 -7.76
CA GLY A 61 -1.63 -3.00 -6.73
C GLY A 61 -3.14 -2.83 -6.92
N ASP A 62 -3.72 -3.31 -8.00
CA ASP A 62 -5.17 -3.28 -8.20
C ASP A 62 -5.87 -4.24 -7.25
N ILE A 63 -7.02 -3.81 -6.72
CA ILE A 63 -7.89 -4.66 -5.89
C ILE A 63 -8.77 -5.47 -6.84
N ILE A 64 -8.66 -6.79 -6.77
CA ILE A 64 -9.30 -7.71 -7.73
C ILE A 64 -10.46 -8.53 -7.14
N THR A 65 -10.73 -8.39 -5.84
CA THR A 65 -11.91 -8.97 -5.20
C THR A 65 -12.58 -7.95 -4.28
N ASP A 66 -13.82 -8.23 -3.88
CA ASP A 66 -14.49 -7.47 -2.83
C ASP A 66 -13.82 -7.67 -1.46
N GLY A 67 -14.26 -6.92 -0.47
CA GLY A 67 -13.75 -6.94 0.90
C GLY A 67 -12.76 -5.81 1.16
N SER A 68 -12.28 -5.74 2.40
CA SER A 68 -11.26 -4.76 2.78
C SER A 68 -9.88 -5.22 2.33
N ALA A 69 -9.13 -4.35 1.70
CA ALA A 69 -7.74 -4.61 1.34
C ALA A 69 -6.81 -4.30 2.51
N ASP A 70 -5.69 -4.98 2.57
CA ASP A 70 -4.60 -4.64 3.47
C ASP A 70 -3.90 -3.39 2.94
N ILE A 71 -3.83 -2.35 3.78
CA ILE A 71 -3.23 -1.07 3.40
C ILE A 71 -1.74 -1.22 3.09
N ASP A 72 -1.04 -2.07 3.82
CA ASP A 72 0.38 -2.33 3.58
C ASP A 72 0.62 -2.96 2.21
N GLU A 73 -0.24 -3.90 1.79
CA GLU A 73 -0.19 -4.48 0.45
C GLU A 73 -0.47 -3.43 -0.63
N VAL A 74 -1.49 -2.60 -0.46
CA VAL A 74 -1.80 -1.52 -1.41
C VAL A 74 -0.64 -0.54 -1.49
N PHE A 75 -0.05 -0.17 -0.37
CA PHE A 75 1.12 0.69 -0.32
C PHE A 75 2.32 0.07 -1.05
N GLU A 76 2.61 -1.18 -0.79
CA GLU A 76 3.75 -1.90 -1.39
C GLU A 76 3.61 -2.03 -2.91
N TYR A 77 2.43 -2.44 -3.40
CA TYR A 77 2.24 -2.76 -4.81
C TYR A 77 1.70 -1.61 -5.66
N ALA A 78 0.91 -0.72 -5.10
CA ALA A 78 0.29 0.39 -5.83
C ALA A 78 0.93 1.76 -5.56
N GLY A 79 1.70 1.89 -4.49
CA GLY A 79 2.35 3.13 -4.09
C GLY A 79 1.53 3.98 -3.13
N ALA A 80 2.16 5.03 -2.60
CA ALA A 80 1.61 5.87 -1.55
C ALA A 80 0.32 6.60 -1.96
N GLU A 81 0.24 7.14 -3.17
CA GLU A 81 -0.93 7.90 -3.62
C GLU A 81 -2.19 7.04 -3.72
N LYS A 82 -2.09 5.84 -4.30
CA LYS A 82 -3.22 4.91 -4.38
C LYS A 82 -3.63 4.38 -3.00
N ALA A 83 -2.67 4.12 -2.11
CA ALA A 83 -2.95 3.73 -0.74
C ALA A 83 -3.67 4.83 0.03
N LYS A 84 -3.26 6.09 -0.09
CA LYS A 84 -3.96 7.24 0.50
C LYS A 84 -5.39 7.36 0.00
N ASN A 85 -5.59 7.26 -1.30
CA ASN A 85 -6.93 7.35 -1.91
C ASN A 85 -7.83 6.20 -1.45
N TYR A 86 -7.28 5.00 -1.31
CA TYR A 86 -8.01 3.86 -0.77
C TYR A 86 -8.49 4.12 0.67
N VAL A 87 -7.61 4.61 1.55
CA VAL A 87 -7.94 4.92 2.95
C VAL A 87 -8.98 6.04 3.02
N ILE A 88 -8.84 7.09 2.21
CA ILE A 88 -9.83 8.19 2.14
C ILE A 88 -11.20 7.66 1.76
N GLY A 89 -11.27 6.78 0.76
CA GLY A 89 -12.52 6.16 0.32
C GLY A 89 -13.16 5.28 1.41
N GLU A 90 -12.39 4.48 2.12
CA GLU A 90 -12.87 3.61 3.19
C GLU A 90 -13.38 4.40 4.40
N ILE A 91 -12.65 5.43 4.81
CA ILE A 91 -13.10 6.33 5.90
C ILE A 91 -14.39 7.04 5.51
N GLY A 92 -14.48 7.55 4.28
CA GLY A 92 -15.68 8.20 3.77
C GLY A 92 -16.92 7.30 3.81
N LYS A 93 -16.78 6.03 3.44
CA LYS A 93 -17.86 5.02 3.53
C LYS A 93 -18.33 4.80 4.96
N ILE A 94 -17.42 4.73 5.93
CA ILE A 94 -17.77 4.56 7.35
C ILE A 94 -18.62 5.73 7.83
N TYR A 95 -18.23 6.95 7.53
CA TYR A 95 -18.98 8.14 7.92
C TYR A 95 -20.35 8.24 7.23
N GLU A 96 -20.45 7.89 5.97
CA GLU A 96 -21.74 7.82 5.25
C GLU A 96 -22.70 6.81 5.90
N LEU A 97 -22.21 5.62 6.26
CA LEU A 97 -23.00 4.59 6.93
C LEU A 97 -23.49 5.02 8.32
N GLN A 98 -22.76 5.88 9.00
CA GLN A 98 -23.14 6.45 10.29
C GLN A 98 -24.04 7.70 10.15
N GLY A 99 -24.34 8.13 8.93
CA GLY A 99 -25.14 9.32 8.65
C GLY A 99 -24.42 10.62 8.95
N GLU A 100 -23.13 10.59 9.14
CA GLU A 100 -22.30 11.77 9.36
C GLU A 100 -21.64 12.23 8.06
N THR A 101 -21.70 13.53 7.81
CA THR A 101 -21.00 14.14 6.69
C THR A 101 -19.70 14.76 7.18
N VAL A 102 -18.58 14.17 6.79
CA VAL A 102 -17.24 14.70 7.08
C VAL A 102 -16.66 15.27 5.80
N ALA A 103 -16.15 16.50 5.87
CA ALA A 103 -15.51 17.12 4.73
C ALA A 103 -14.30 16.29 4.29
N ARG A 104 -14.22 15.96 2.99
CA ARG A 104 -13.09 15.22 2.39
C ARG A 104 -11.73 15.80 2.81
N LYS A 105 -11.65 17.12 2.95
CA LYS A 105 -10.44 17.83 3.35
C LYS A 105 -9.94 17.43 4.74
N HIS A 106 -10.84 17.21 5.70
CA HIS A 106 -10.47 16.71 7.04
C HIS A 106 -9.95 15.28 6.99
N ILE A 107 -10.59 14.43 6.20
CA ILE A 107 -10.13 13.05 5.98
C ILE A 107 -8.73 13.04 5.35
N GLU A 108 -8.50 13.90 4.36
CA GLU A 108 -7.19 14.03 3.70
C GLU A 108 -6.08 14.45 4.66
N ILE A 109 -6.38 15.35 5.61
CA ILE A 109 -5.40 15.78 6.63
C ILE A 109 -5.03 14.61 7.54
N ILE A 110 -6.01 13.83 8.01
CA ILE A 110 -5.78 12.66 8.86
C ILE A 110 -4.94 11.63 8.11
N VAL A 111 -5.31 11.32 6.87
CA VAL A 111 -4.59 10.35 6.03
C VAL A 111 -3.17 10.82 5.72
N LYS A 112 -2.97 12.11 5.46
CA LYS A 112 -1.63 12.67 5.28
C LYS A 112 -0.74 12.43 6.51
N GLN A 113 -1.27 12.57 7.71
CA GLN A 113 -0.55 12.28 8.95
C GLN A 113 -0.17 10.79 9.05
N MET A 114 -1.08 9.88 8.68
CA MET A 114 -0.80 8.45 8.67
C MET A 114 0.39 8.06 7.79
N PHE A 115 0.56 8.76 6.67
CA PHE A 115 1.62 8.50 5.67
C PHE A 115 2.85 9.40 5.83
N SER A 116 2.87 10.32 6.81
CA SER A 116 4.01 11.21 7.04
C SER A 116 5.13 10.57 7.87
N ARG A 117 4.91 9.40 8.41
CA ARG A 117 5.86 8.72 9.29
C ARG A 117 6.95 8.01 8.51
N ARG A 118 8.16 8.05 9.07
CA ARG A 118 9.35 7.39 8.53
C ARG A 118 10.02 6.57 9.62
N LYS A 119 10.50 5.39 9.27
CA LYS A 119 11.33 4.55 10.13
C LYS A 119 12.78 4.74 9.76
N VAL A 120 13.59 5.14 10.71
CA VAL A 120 15.03 5.35 10.50
C VAL A 120 15.73 4.00 10.29
N THR A 121 16.32 3.81 9.12
CA THR A 121 17.10 2.61 8.77
C THR A 121 18.60 2.80 9.01
N ASN A 122 19.08 4.03 8.84
CA ASN A 122 20.47 4.40 9.13
C ASN A 122 20.47 5.83 9.66
N PRO A 123 20.84 6.07 10.93
CA PRO A 123 20.80 7.41 11.50
C PRO A 123 21.85 8.37 10.94
N GLY A 124 22.89 7.89 10.25
CA GLY A 124 23.97 8.74 9.80
C GLY A 124 24.63 9.49 10.98
N ASP A 125 24.88 10.79 10.78
CA ASP A 125 25.43 11.68 11.79
C ASP A 125 24.35 12.53 12.49
N THR A 126 23.10 12.11 12.43
CA THR A 126 21.98 12.75 13.13
C THR A 126 21.85 12.27 14.58
N ASN A 127 21.01 12.96 15.37
CA ASN A 127 20.66 12.53 16.73
C ASN A 127 19.58 11.45 16.77
N LEU A 128 19.13 10.96 15.61
CA LEU A 128 18.13 9.90 15.51
C LEU A 128 18.74 8.53 15.79
N SER A 129 17.92 7.59 16.25
CA SER A 129 18.33 6.20 16.48
C SER A 129 17.73 5.28 15.44
N GLU A 130 18.47 4.24 15.08
CA GLU A 130 17.97 3.20 14.17
C GLU A 130 16.69 2.56 14.72
N GLY A 131 15.70 2.36 13.86
CA GLY A 131 14.41 1.80 14.21
C GLY A 131 13.40 2.80 14.78
N THR A 132 13.80 4.05 15.03
CA THR A 132 12.91 5.10 15.50
C THR A 132 11.95 5.54 14.42
N ILE A 133 10.69 5.77 14.80
CA ILE A 133 9.68 6.34 13.91
C ILE A 133 9.63 7.85 14.14
N THR A 134 9.80 8.60 13.08
CA THR A 134 9.80 10.06 13.08
C THR A 134 8.90 10.58 11.96
N ASP A 135 8.48 11.84 12.04
CA ASP A 135 7.77 12.48 10.93
C ASP A 135 8.75 13.12 9.92
N ASP A 136 8.23 13.46 8.74
CA ASP A 136 9.02 14.05 7.67
C ASP A 136 9.70 15.35 8.06
N LEU A 137 9.02 16.18 8.85
CA LEU A 137 9.55 17.48 9.27
C LEU A 137 10.75 17.31 10.21
N GLN A 138 10.60 16.45 11.22
CA GLN A 138 11.67 16.15 12.18
C GLN A 138 12.89 15.53 11.47
N LEU A 139 12.65 14.61 10.54
CA LEU A 139 13.70 13.99 9.73
C LEU A 139 14.46 15.04 8.91
N GLN A 140 13.75 15.97 8.29
CA GLN A 140 14.35 17.05 7.51
C GLN A 140 15.18 17.99 8.39
N GLU A 141 14.67 18.39 9.56
CA GLU A 141 15.39 19.23 10.51
C GLU A 141 16.68 18.59 10.98
N GLU A 142 16.65 17.30 11.37
CA GLU A 142 17.82 16.55 11.80
C GLU A 142 18.86 16.40 10.66
N ASN A 143 18.39 16.15 9.45
CA ASN A 143 19.25 16.05 8.28
C ASN A 143 19.91 17.38 7.92
N ASP A 144 19.19 18.49 8.04
CA ASP A 144 19.72 19.83 7.79
C ASP A 144 20.80 20.20 8.83
N MET A 145 20.56 19.85 10.08
CA MET A 145 21.57 20.05 11.14
C MET A 145 22.83 19.22 10.89
N ALA A 146 22.69 17.95 10.52
CA ALA A 146 23.83 17.08 10.20
C ALA A 146 24.64 17.62 9.02
N LYS A 147 23.97 18.09 7.96
CA LYS A 147 24.63 18.70 6.79
C LYS A 147 25.36 19.99 7.15
N THR A 148 24.76 20.84 7.97
CA THR A 148 25.40 22.09 8.47
C THR A 148 26.70 21.80 9.21
N ASN A 149 26.77 20.70 9.95
CA ASN A 149 27.95 20.24 10.67
C ASN A 149 28.90 19.37 9.81
N GLY A 150 28.65 19.26 8.50
CA GLY A 150 29.48 18.49 7.58
C GLY A 150 29.30 16.98 7.66
N GLY A 151 28.25 16.51 8.33
CA GLY A 151 27.95 15.10 8.52
C GLY A 151 27.00 14.50 7.47
N ALA A 152 26.78 13.19 7.59
CA ALA A 152 25.87 12.43 6.72
C ALA A 152 24.43 12.49 7.21
N SER A 153 23.48 12.56 6.27
CA SER A 153 22.06 12.52 6.55
C SER A 153 21.59 11.12 6.96
N ALA A 154 20.54 11.05 7.77
CA ALA A 154 19.85 9.82 8.05
C ALA A 154 19.09 9.29 6.83
N LYS A 155 19.01 7.97 6.73
CA LYS A 155 18.15 7.27 5.77
C LYS A 155 16.95 6.70 6.52
N ALA A 156 15.77 6.80 5.90
CA ALA A 156 14.53 6.32 6.49
C ALA A 156 13.61 5.77 5.40
N GLU A 157 12.74 4.86 5.79
CA GLU A 157 11.72 4.25 4.95
C GLU A 157 10.33 4.75 5.35
N PRO A 158 9.41 4.95 4.38
CA PRO A 158 8.03 5.30 4.69
C PRO A 158 7.34 4.15 5.45
N VAL A 159 6.56 4.50 6.47
CA VAL A 159 5.71 3.56 7.20
C VAL A 159 4.29 4.13 7.28
N VAL A 160 3.29 3.24 7.28
CA VAL A 160 1.89 3.61 7.46
C VAL A 160 1.51 3.36 8.91
N MET A 161 1.08 4.42 9.60
CA MET A 161 0.63 4.34 10.99
C MET A 161 -0.90 4.31 11.04
N GLY A 162 -1.47 3.53 11.97
CA GLY A 162 -2.89 3.56 12.25
C GLY A 162 -3.35 4.90 12.85
N ILE A 163 -4.64 5.22 12.74
CA ILE A 163 -5.20 6.48 13.26
C ILE A 163 -4.93 6.64 14.75
N THR A 164 -5.04 5.57 15.52
CA THR A 164 -4.79 5.57 16.97
C THR A 164 -3.33 5.81 17.34
N GLU A 165 -2.41 5.57 16.41
CA GLU A 165 -0.97 5.77 16.62
C GLU A 165 -0.50 7.17 16.25
N VAL A 166 -1.31 7.91 15.51
CA VAL A 166 -1.02 9.26 15.01
C VAL A 166 -1.68 10.35 15.86
N SER A 167 -2.79 10.03 16.52
CA SER A 167 -3.58 10.96 17.34
C SER A 167 -2.94 11.30 18.69
#